data_ff7181f8d17940aac1489da6ff0e9940
#
_entry.id   ff7181f8d17940aac1489da6ff0e9940
#
_cell.length_a   1.000
_cell.length_b   1.000
_cell.length_c   1.000
_cell.angle_alpha   90.00
_cell.angle_beta   90.00
_cell.angle_gamma   90.00
#
_symmetry.space_group_name_H-M   'P 1'
#
loop_
_entity.id
_entity.type
_entity.pdbx_description
1 polymer ?
#
loop_
_entity_poly.entity_id
_entity_poly.type
_entity_poly.pdbx_seq_one_letter_code
_entity_poly.pdbx_strand_id
1 'polypeptide(L)'
;MIKIEDYEFDENLFYFTGGDGHIWLKKLDDGKVLVGFDDFGQKLAGKILFVRTVPAGKERPKGKSLGTIETGKYVGALRCPVTGTITEINPALKDSPGLINDDPYDKGWIAIIEPANLEEELKSEFIFGEAQLTEYIKREIAEHVK
;
A
#
# COMPACT_ATOMS: atom_id res chain seq x y z
N MET A 1 5.69 -15.69 -2.04
CA MET A 1 5.20 -15.16 -0.75
C MET A 1 6.13 -15.59 0.37
N ILE A 2 6.57 -14.67 1.18
CA ILE A 2 7.43 -14.96 2.34
C ILE A 2 6.71 -14.60 3.62
N LYS A 3 7.14 -15.20 4.72
CA LYS A 3 6.58 -14.95 6.04
C LYS A 3 7.66 -14.38 6.96
N ILE A 4 7.37 -13.24 7.58
CA ILE A 4 8.24 -12.59 8.55
C ILE A 4 7.43 -12.48 9.84
N GLU A 5 7.75 -13.33 10.82
CA GLU A 5 6.97 -13.54 12.04
C GLU A 5 5.52 -13.91 11.67
N ASP A 6 4.54 -13.12 12.08
CA ASP A 6 3.12 -13.41 11.81
C ASP A 6 2.60 -12.75 10.53
N TYR A 7 3.48 -12.16 9.72
CA TYR A 7 3.09 -11.33 8.58
C TYR A 7 3.58 -11.93 7.26
N GLU A 8 2.74 -11.82 6.23
CA GLU A 8 3.05 -12.33 4.90
C GLU A 8 3.33 -11.19 3.93
N PHE A 9 4.30 -11.40 3.05
CA PHE A 9 4.70 -10.40 2.06
C PHE A 9 5.00 -11.07 0.73
N ASP A 10 4.68 -10.36 -0.36
CA ASP A 10 5.10 -10.78 -1.69
C ASP A 10 6.47 -10.13 -1.96
N GLU A 11 7.51 -10.94 -2.02
CA GLU A 11 8.90 -10.49 -2.21
C GLU A 11 9.16 -9.90 -3.59
N ASN A 12 8.22 -10.03 -4.51
CA ASN A 12 8.32 -9.49 -5.87
C ASN A 12 7.72 -8.10 -6.01
N LEU A 13 7.21 -7.52 -4.92
CA LEU A 13 6.65 -6.17 -4.91
C LEU A 13 7.65 -5.17 -4.35
N PHE A 14 7.48 -3.91 -4.72
CA PHE A 14 8.15 -2.80 -4.04
C PHE A 14 7.29 -2.36 -2.86
N TYR A 15 7.94 -1.87 -1.80
CA TYR A 15 7.22 -1.40 -0.61
C TYR A 15 7.67 0.03 -0.31
N PHE A 16 6.70 0.94 -0.26
CA PHE A 16 6.93 2.34 0.06
C PHE A 16 7.10 2.51 1.57
N THR A 17 8.17 3.15 1.98
CA THR A 17 8.51 3.34 3.39
C THR A 17 8.25 4.77 3.87
N GLY A 18 7.86 5.67 2.97
CA GLY A 18 7.57 7.06 3.30
C GLY A 18 6.25 7.21 4.05
N GLY A 19 6.15 8.28 4.84
CA GLY A 19 4.98 8.49 5.69
C GLY A 19 4.85 7.38 6.71
N ASP A 20 3.67 6.81 6.85
CA ASP A 20 3.44 5.66 7.72
C ASP A 20 3.87 4.34 7.06
N GLY A 21 4.25 4.36 5.80
CA GLY A 21 4.71 3.20 5.07
C GLY A 21 3.60 2.21 4.71
N HIS A 22 4.02 0.99 4.45
CA HIS A 22 3.12 -0.17 4.25
C HIS A 22 2.25 -0.13 3.00
N ILE A 23 2.64 0.65 2.00
CA ILE A 23 2.00 0.65 0.68
C ILE A 23 2.86 -0.19 -0.25
N TRP A 24 2.29 -1.25 -0.82
CA TRP A 24 3.00 -2.04 -1.82
C TRP A 24 2.70 -1.53 -3.23
N LEU A 25 3.64 -1.77 -4.14
CA LEU A 25 3.57 -1.34 -5.51
C LEU A 25 3.97 -2.47 -6.43
N LYS A 26 3.14 -2.75 -7.42
CA LYS A 26 3.40 -3.76 -8.44
C LYS A 26 3.43 -3.08 -9.80
N LYS A 27 4.53 -3.28 -10.55
CA LYS A 27 4.62 -2.80 -11.92
C LYS A 27 3.72 -3.65 -12.82
N LEU A 28 2.89 -2.99 -13.61
CA LEU A 28 2.03 -3.65 -14.60
C LEU A 28 2.68 -3.59 -15.98
N ASP A 29 2.24 -4.47 -16.89
CA ASP A 29 2.83 -4.60 -18.23
C ASP A 29 2.65 -3.34 -19.09
N ASP A 30 1.62 -2.54 -18.82
CA ASP A 30 1.31 -1.31 -19.58
C ASP A 30 2.05 -0.07 -19.05
N GLY A 31 2.96 -0.24 -18.10
CA GLY A 31 3.71 0.87 -17.50
C GLY A 31 3.03 1.52 -16.32
N LYS A 32 1.79 1.16 -16.01
CA LYS A 32 1.09 1.62 -14.81
C LYS A 32 1.53 0.81 -13.61
N VAL A 33 1.12 1.24 -12.42
CA VAL A 33 1.40 0.52 -11.18
C VAL A 33 0.11 0.25 -10.41
N LEU A 34 0.05 -0.94 -9.82
CA LEU A 34 -1.02 -1.34 -8.91
C LEU A 34 -0.52 -1.11 -7.50
N VAL A 35 -1.33 -0.52 -6.64
CA VAL A 35 -0.93 -0.24 -5.26
C VAL A 35 -1.98 -0.73 -4.27
N GLY A 36 -1.51 -1.07 -3.08
CA GLY A 36 -2.35 -1.55 -2.01
C GLY A 36 -1.66 -1.42 -0.65
N PHE A 37 -2.32 -1.94 0.38
CA PHE A 37 -1.87 -1.89 1.76
C PHE A 37 -1.34 -3.26 2.16
N ASP A 38 -0.18 -3.33 2.83
CA ASP A 38 0.44 -4.62 3.12
C ASP A 38 -0.17 -5.32 4.34
N ASP A 39 0.25 -6.57 4.56
CA ASP A 39 -0.30 -7.41 5.62
C ASP A 39 0.00 -6.85 7.01
N PHE A 40 1.17 -6.29 7.23
CA PHE A 40 1.51 -5.67 8.51
C PHE A 40 0.60 -4.48 8.78
N GLY A 41 0.45 -3.60 7.80
CA GLY A 41 -0.39 -2.42 7.93
C GLY A 41 -1.83 -2.77 8.24
N GLN A 42 -2.40 -3.75 7.55
CA GLN A 42 -3.80 -4.11 7.79
C GLN A 42 -4.01 -4.78 9.15
N LYS A 43 -3.05 -5.60 9.61
CA LYS A 43 -3.16 -6.22 10.94
C LYS A 43 -3.01 -5.19 12.05
N LEU A 44 -2.13 -4.23 11.88
CA LEU A 44 -1.96 -3.13 12.83
C LEU A 44 -3.22 -2.26 12.89
N ALA A 45 -3.82 -1.96 11.74
CA ALA A 45 -5.03 -1.14 11.65
C ALA A 45 -6.26 -1.84 12.22
N GLY A 46 -6.36 -3.16 12.04
CA GLY A 46 -7.53 -3.93 12.39
C GLY A 46 -8.53 -3.99 11.24
N LYS A 47 -9.75 -4.44 11.53
CA LYS A 47 -10.78 -4.61 10.51
C LYS A 47 -11.14 -3.27 9.86
N ILE A 48 -10.96 -3.19 8.55
CA ILE A 48 -11.27 -1.98 7.79
C ILE A 48 -12.76 -1.92 7.52
N LEU A 49 -13.38 -0.85 7.97
CA LEU A 49 -14.82 -0.62 7.86
C LEU A 49 -15.17 0.25 6.66
N PHE A 50 -14.32 1.25 6.34
CA PHE A 50 -14.54 2.17 5.23
C PHE A 50 -13.21 2.51 4.57
N VAL A 51 -13.24 2.66 3.25
CA VAL A 51 -12.12 3.14 2.44
C VAL A 51 -12.64 4.31 1.62
N ARG A 52 -11.93 5.44 1.71
CA ARG A 52 -12.23 6.63 0.89
C ARG A 52 -10.98 6.94 0.10
N THR A 53 -11.12 7.06 -1.19
CA THR A 53 -9.99 7.36 -2.09
C THR A 53 -10.28 8.64 -2.86
N VAL A 54 -9.20 9.29 -3.32
CA VAL A 54 -9.36 10.35 -4.30
C VAL A 54 -9.96 9.76 -5.57
N PRO A 55 -10.80 10.50 -6.31
CA PRO A 55 -11.43 9.94 -7.49
C PRO A 55 -10.44 9.69 -8.62
N ALA A 56 -10.76 8.73 -9.49
CA ALA A 56 -10.00 8.50 -10.70
C ALA A 56 -9.93 9.79 -11.53
N GLY A 57 -8.80 9.99 -12.19
CA GLY A 57 -8.51 11.20 -12.95
C GLY A 57 -7.71 12.25 -12.19
N LYS A 58 -7.59 12.12 -10.87
CA LYS A 58 -6.80 13.06 -10.07
C LYS A 58 -5.31 12.75 -10.16
N GLU A 59 -4.52 13.81 -10.20
CA GLU A 59 -3.07 13.72 -10.08
C GLU A 59 -2.68 13.87 -8.61
N ARG A 60 -1.68 13.07 -8.18
CA ARG A 60 -1.17 13.15 -6.81
C ARG A 60 0.36 13.11 -6.82
N PRO A 61 1.01 14.00 -6.08
CA PRO A 61 2.46 13.92 -5.85
C PRO A 61 2.77 12.76 -4.88
N LYS A 62 3.96 12.20 -5.02
CA LYS A 62 4.49 11.21 -4.09
C LYS A 62 4.39 11.72 -2.64
N GLY A 63 3.89 10.89 -1.74
CA GLY A 63 3.77 11.18 -0.33
C GLY A 63 2.48 11.89 0.09
N LYS A 64 1.68 12.35 -0.87
CA LYS A 64 0.38 12.97 -0.56
C LYS A 64 -0.69 11.90 -0.38
N SER A 65 -1.82 12.27 0.21
CA SER A 65 -2.89 11.32 0.50
C SER A 65 -3.50 10.74 -0.77
N LEU A 66 -3.50 9.42 -0.86
CA LEU A 66 -4.25 8.66 -1.86
C LEU A 66 -5.68 8.44 -1.39
N GLY A 67 -5.87 8.42 -0.09
CA GLY A 67 -7.15 8.18 0.53
C GLY A 67 -7.01 7.93 2.02
N THR A 68 -8.08 7.47 2.63
CA THR A 68 -8.11 7.12 4.05
C THR A 68 -8.77 5.77 4.25
N ILE A 69 -8.35 5.08 5.31
CA ILE A 69 -9.04 3.90 5.81
C ILE A 69 -9.60 4.23 7.19
N GLU A 70 -10.77 3.67 7.48
CA GLU A 70 -11.38 3.82 8.79
C GLU A 70 -11.60 2.44 9.40
N THR A 71 -11.16 2.28 10.64
CA THR A 71 -11.34 1.05 11.41
C THR A 71 -12.07 1.38 12.70
N GLY A 72 -12.33 0.38 13.53
CA GLY A 72 -12.90 0.62 14.86
C GLY A 72 -11.94 1.34 15.80
N LYS A 73 -10.66 1.43 15.46
CA LYS A 73 -9.62 2.04 16.31
C LYS A 73 -9.28 3.46 15.90
N TYR A 74 -9.23 3.75 14.58
CA TYR A 74 -8.76 5.05 14.10
C TYR A 74 -9.08 5.28 12.62
N VAL A 75 -8.80 6.49 12.15
CA VAL A 75 -8.82 6.85 10.74
C VAL A 75 -7.37 7.11 10.32
N GLY A 76 -6.90 6.39 9.31
CA GLY A 76 -5.53 6.47 8.83
C GLY A 76 -5.44 6.94 7.39
N ALA A 77 -4.40 7.69 7.06
CA ALA A 77 -4.13 8.13 5.69
C ALA A 77 -3.32 7.06 4.94
N LEU A 78 -3.71 6.83 3.68
CA LEU A 78 -2.93 6.03 2.75
C LEU A 78 -2.17 7.00 1.86
N ARG A 79 -0.85 6.89 1.84
CA ARG A 79 0.00 7.82 1.05
C ARG A 79 0.18 7.30 -0.36
N CYS A 80 0.13 8.21 -1.32
CA CYS A 80 0.43 7.88 -2.71
C CYS A 80 1.94 7.61 -2.83
N PRO A 81 2.35 6.41 -3.30
CA PRO A 81 3.77 6.06 -3.28
C PRO A 81 4.57 6.70 -4.41
N VAL A 82 3.93 7.10 -5.49
CA VAL A 82 4.59 7.72 -6.64
C VAL A 82 3.75 8.87 -7.17
N THR A 83 4.40 9.85 -7.78
CA THR A 83 3.72 10.95 -8.47
C THR A 83 3.07 10.42 -9.74
N GLY A 84 1.79 10.70 -9.91
CA GLY A 84 1.10 10.26 -11.11
C GLY A 84 -0.40 10.54 -11.07
N THR A 85 -1.08 10.01 -12.08
CA THR A 85 -2.53 10.14 -12.23
C THR A 85 -3.19 8.85 -11.78
N ILE A 86 -4.18 8.97 -10.91
CA ILE A 86 -4.98 7.82 -10.47
C ILE A 86 -5.90 7.46 -11.63
N THR A 87 -5.70 6.29 -12.23
CA THR A 87 -6.50 5.88 -13.40
C THR A 87 -7.68 5.01 -13.01
N GLU A 88 -7.55 4.21 -11.95
CA GLU A 88 -8.62 3.35 -11.47
C GLU A 88 -8.57 3.23 -9.96
N ILE A 89 -9.73 3.08 -9.36
CA ILE A 89 -9.92 2.76 -7.95
C ILE A 89 -10.64 1.41 -7.90
N ASN A 90 -10.27 0.54 -6.99
CA ASN A 90 -10.91 -0.76 -6.85
C ASN A 90 -12.38 -0.59 -6.44
N PRO A 91 -13.33 -0.86 -7.34
CA PRO A 91 -14.75 -0.62 -7.06
C PRO A 91 -15.30 -1.56 -5.97
N ALA A 92 -14.67 -2.71 -5.75
CA ALA A 92 -15.13 -3.67 -4.76
C ALA A 92 -14.96 -3.16 -3.32
N LEU A 93 -14.05 -2.20 -3.09
CA LEU A 93 -13.80 -1.71 -1.73
C LEU A 93 -14.94 -0.88 -1.17
N LYS A 94 -15.81 -0.36 -2.03
CA LYS A 94 -16.97 0.41 -1.57
C LYS A 94 -17.91 -0.47 -0.74
N ASP A 95 -18.19 -1.67 -1.23
CA ASP A 95 -19.09 -2.61 -0.57
C ASP A 95 -18.38 -3.63 0.31
N SER A 96 -17.10 -3.88 0.03
CA SER A 96 -16.31 -4.92 0.69
C SER A 96 -14.94 -4.40 1.09
N PRO A 97 -14.87 -3.39 1.97
CA PRO A 97 -13.57 -2.83 2.39
C PRO A 97 -12.67 -3.84 3.10
N GLY A 98 -13.27 -4.88 3.69
CA GLY A 98 -12.54 -5.97 4.34
C GLY A 98 -11.69 -6.82 3.41
N LEU A 99 -11.80 -6.65 2.09
CA LEU A 99 -10.91 -7.31 1.15
C LEU A 99 -9.45 -6.93 1.39
N ILE A 100 -9.20 -5.72 1.89
CA ILE A 100 -7.84 -5.31 2.26
C ILE A 100 -7.30 -6.19 3.38
N ASN A 101 -8.14 -6.57 4.32
CA ASN A 101 -7.75 -7.50 5.39
C ASN A 101 -7.60 -8.93 4.90
N ASP A 102 -8.54 -9.39 4.08
CA ASP A 102 -8.64 -10.80 3.69
C ASP A 102 -7.66 -11.17 2.58
N ASP A 103 -7.36 -10.25 1.67
CA ASP A 103 -6.54 -10.53 0.49
C ASP A 103 -5.80 -9.27 0.04
N PRO A 104 -4.86 -8.77 0.86
CA PRO A 104 -4.24 -7.46 0.64
C PRO A 104 -3.43 -7.35 -0.66
N TYR A 105 -2.90 -8.45 -1.17
CA TYR A 105 -2.01 -8.41 -2.34
C TYR A 105 -2.70 -8.73 -3.66
N ASP A 106 -3.98 -9.09 -3.64
CA ASP A 106 -4.72 -9.39 -4.86
C ASP A 106 -6.05 -8.65 -4.85
N LYS A 107 -7.12 -9.25 -4.34
CA LYS A 107 -8.47 -8.66 -4.39
C LYS A 107 -8.60 -7.35 -3.62
N GLY A 108 -7.75 -7.15 -2.63
CA GLY A 108 -7.74 -5.94 -1.80
C GLY A 108 -6.89 -4.79 -2.34
N TRP A 109 -6.51 -4.82 -3.63
CA TRP A 109 -5.79 -3.70 -4.23
C TRP A 109 -6.61 -2.40 -4.11
N ILE A 110 -5.93 -1.26 -4.07
CA ILE A 110 -6.59 0.02 -3.81
C ILE A 110 -6.73 0.85 -5.08
N ALA A 111 -5.66 1.03 -5.83
CA ALA A 111 -5.67 1.94 -6.98
C ALA A 111 -4.66 1.50 -8.04
N ILE A 112 -4.92 1.96 -9.27
CA ILE A 112 -3.95 1.90 -10.37
C ILE A 112 -3.53 3.32 -10.67
N ILE A 113 -2.22 3.54 -10.78
CA ILE A 113 -1.63 4.86 -11.00
C ILE A 113 -0.81 4.82 -12.29
N GLU A 114 -0.97 5.85 -13.14
CA GLU A 114 -0.07 6.08 -14.25
C GLU A 114 1.04 6.98 -13.75
N PRO A 115 2.26 6.45 -13.51
CA PRO A 115 3.31 7.23 -12.88
C PRO A 115 3.96 8.21 -13.87
N ALA A 116 4.34 9.37 -13.34
CA ALA A 116 5.03 10.39 -14.15
C ALA A 116 6.54 10.17 -14.21
N ASN A 117 7.12 9.54 -13.17
CA ASN A 117 8.57 9.45 -13.02
C ASN A 117 8.97 8.25 -12.17
N LEU A 118 8.47 7.08 -12.55
CA LEU A 118 8.54 5.86 -11.73
C LEU A 118 9.97 5.46 -11.35
N GLU A 119 10.86 5.31 -12.35
CA GLU A 119 12.19 4.77 -12.09
C GLU A 119 13.02 5.68 -11.19
N GLU A 120 12.86 6.99 -11.32
CA GLU A 120 13.54 7.94 -10.47
C GLU A 120 12.97 7.91 -9.04
N GLU A 121 11.65 7.86 -8.91
CA GLU A 121 11.00 7.85 -7.59
C GLU A 121 11.22 6.54 -6.83
N LEU A 122 11.42 5.43 -7.52
CA LEU A 122 11.72 4.14 -6.87
C LEU A 122 13.09 4.14 -6.17
N LYS A 123 13.94 5.10 -6.46
CA LYS A 123 15.27 5.20 -5.82
C LYS A 123 15.22 5.73 -4.40
N SER A 124 14.08 6.28 -3.96
CA SER A 124 13.94 6.90 -2.65
C SER A 124 12.68 6.42 -1.95
N GLU A 125 12.83 6.02 -0.68
CA GLU A 125 11.72 5.59 0.19
C GLU A 125 11.04 4.31 -0.30
N PHE A 126 11.78 3.43 -0.99
CA PHE A 126 11.30 2.12 -1.38
C PHE A 126 12.29 1.05 -0.99
N ILE A 127 11.76 -0.14 -0.66
CA ILE A 127 12.56 -1.34 -0.47
C ILE A 127 12.04 -2.43 -1.40
N PHE A 128 12.92 -3.37 -1.72
CA PHE A 128 12.60 -4.49 -2.59
C PHE A 128 13.43 -5.71 -2.21
N GLY A 129 12.79 -6.87 -2.23
CA GLY A 129 13.46 -8.15 -1.97
C GLY A 129 13.43 -8.57 -0.51
N GLU A 130 13.66 -9.86 -0.29
CA GLU A 130 13.50 -10.47 1.02
C GLU A 130 14.37 -9.83 2.12
N ALA A 131 15.63 -9.56 1.83
CA ALA A 131 16.55 -9.03 2.83
C ALA A 131 16.12 -7.66 3.34
N GLN A 132 15.83 -6.73 2.43
CA GLN A 132 15.38 -5.40 2.80
C GLN A 132 14.03 -5.42 3.50
N LEU A 133 13.13 -6.28 3.02
CA LEU A 133 11.81 -6.41 3.58
C LEU A 133 11.86 -6.95 5.01
N THR A 134 12.68 -7.97 5.24
CA THR A 134 12.87 -8.55 6.57
C THR A 134 13.38 -7.51 7.57
N GLU A 135 14.38 -6.74 7.19
CA GLU A 135 14.94 -5.70 8.05
C GLU A 135 13.91 -4.63 8.38
N TYR A 136 13.17 -4.16 7.36
CA TYR A 136 12.14 -3.16 7.52
C TYR A 136 11.03 -3.63 8.45
N ILE A 137 10.51 -4.84 8.22
CA ILE A 137 9.39 -5.36 9.01
C ILE A 137 9.79 -5.64 10.45
N LYS A 138 10.99 -6.17 10.69
CA LYS A 138 11.47 -6.36 12.06
C LYS A 138 11.55 -5.05 12.83
N ARG A 139 11.97 -3.98 12.16
CA ARG A 139 12.02 -2.66 12.78
C ARG A 139 10.62 -2.12 13.07
N GLU A 140 9.68 -2.32 12.14
CA GLU A 140 8.29 -1.89 12.32
C GLU A 140 7.60 -2.65 13.45
N ILE A 141 7.87 -3.95 13.58
CA ILE A 141 7.37 -4.74 14.70
C ILE A 141 7.91 -4.20 16.02
N ALA A 142 9.20 -3.90 16.09
CA ALA A 142 9.82 -3.37 17.30
C ALA A 142 9.23 -2.03 17.71
N GLU A 143 8.84 -1.18 16.76
CA GLU A 143 8.26 0.13 17.05
C GLU A 143 6.79 0.09 17.40
N HIS A 144 5.99 -0.76 16.73
CA HIS A 144 4.53 -0.69 16.79
C HIS A 144 3.87 -1.86 17.51
N VAL A 145 4.55 -2.98 17.64
CA VAL A 145 3.99 -4.18 18.28
C VAL A 145 4.77 -4.45 19.54
N LYS A 146 4.10 -4.34 20.67
CA LYS A 146 4.75 -4.51 21.97
C LYS A 146 4.16 -5.66 22.78
#